data_16c202d6a1be66cd2f8a62f25ad1c880
#
_entry.id   16c202d6a1be66cd2f8a62f25ad1c880
#
_cell.length_a   1.000
_cell.length_b   1.000
_cell.length_c   1.000
_cell.angle_alpha   90.00
_cell.angle_beta   90.00
_cell.angle_gamma   90.00
#
_symmetry.space_group_name_H-M   'P 1'
#
loop_
_entity.id
_entity.type
_entity.pdbx_description
1 polymer ?
#
loop_
_entity_poly.entity_id
_entity_poly.type
_entity_poly.pdbx_seq_one_letter_code
_entity_poly.pdbx_strand_id
1 'polypeptide(L)'
;MSYITIDSSTSSTTVLVFDEKLEILKKFQKEHSQIVTEEGYIEHDLEEIYQNLLELIKKASDILPNPKFISITNQRETFTLFNEKNGKP
;
A
#
# COMPACT_ATOMS: atom_id res chain seq x y z
N MET A 1 -5.76 -20.00 10.01
CA MET A 1 -5.25 -18.62 10.08
C MET A 1 -5.42 -17.94 8.73
N SER A 2 -5.73 -16.68 8.76
CA SER A 2 -5.97 -15.89 7.55
C SER A 2 -5.01 -14.70 7.51
N TYR A 3 -4.62 -14.29 6.30
CA TYR A 3 -3.54 -13.31 6.15
C TYR A 3 -3.90 -12.26 5.12
N ILE A 4 -3.44 -11.04 5.38
CA ILE A 4 -3.45 -9.96 4.39
C ILE A 4 -2.00 -9.53 4.21
N THR A 5 -1.54 -9.44 2.97
CA THR A 5 -0.23 -8.87 2.64
C THR A 5 -0.40 -7.59 1.86
N ILE A 6 0.43 -6.61 2.18
CA ILE A 6 0.41 -5.30 1.54
C ILE A 6 1.80 -5.06 0.97
N ASP A 7 1.86 -4.82 -0.34
CA ASP A 7 3.10 -4.49 -1.04
C ASP A 7 2.96 -3.08 -1.61
N SER A 8 3.62 -2.12 -0.98
CA SER A 8 3.66 -0.74 -1.45
C SER A 8 4.89 -0.55 -2.33
N SER A 9 4.72 -0.82 -3.60
CA SER A 9 5.81 -0.82 -4.58
C SER A 9 5.98 0.54 -5.24
N THR A 10 6.93 0.64 -6.17
CA THR A 10 7.29 1.90 -6.82
C THR A 10 6.16 2.52 -7.63
N SER A 11 5.36 1.70 -8.32
CA SER A 11 4.30 2.20 -9.20
C SER A 11 2.89 1.88 -8.72
N SER A 12 2.74 1.00 -7.73
CA SER A 12 1.42 0.54 -7.31
C SER A 12 1.43 0.01 -5.89
N THR A 13 0.23 -0.12 -5.32
CA THR A 13 0.01 -0.83 -4.06
C THR A 13 -0.80 -2.08 -4.36
N THR A 14 -0.34 -3.22 -3.86
CA THR A 14 -0.99 -4.51 -4.04
C THR A 14 -1.37 -5.08 -2.69
N VAL A 15 -2.61 -5.51 -2.56
CA VAL A 15 -3.11 -6.18 -1.35
C VAL A 15 -3.58 -7.57 -1.74
N LEU A 16 -3.03 -8.59 -1.09
CA LEU A 16 -3.41 -9.98 -1.28
C LEU A 16 -4.10 -10.49 -0.03
N VAL A 17 -5.18 -11.21 -0.23
CA VAL A 17 -5.94 -11.85 0.85
C VAL A 17 -5.76 -13.35 0.73
N PHE A 18 -5.28 -14.00 1.79
CA PHE A 18 -5.00 -15.44 1.83
C PHE A 18 -5.90 -16.13 2.84
N ASP A 19 -6.27 -17.38 2.52
CA ASP A 19 -6.97 -18.24 3.48
C ASP A 19 -5.98 -18.97 4.40
N GLU A 20 -6.49 -19.87 5.22
CA GLU A 20 -5.69 -20.66 6.17
C GLU A 20 -4.65 -21.56 5.50
N LYS A 21 -4.88 -21.94 4.25
CA LYS A 21 -3.99 -22.80 3.47
C LYS A 21 -3.00 -22.01 2.65
N LEU A 22 -2.95 -20.68 2.82
CA LEU A 22 -2.11 -19.75 2.07
C LEU A 22 -2.47 -19.71 0.58
N GLU A 23 -3.71 -19.99 0.25
CA GLU A 23 -4.23 -19.80 -1.10
C GLU A 23 -4.74 -18.38 -1.24
N ILE A 24 -4.52 -17.77 -2.39
CA ILE A 24 -4.95 -16.41 -2.65
C ILE A 24 -6.46 -16.39 -2.88
N LEU A 25 -7.20 -15.73 -1.99
CA LEU A 25 -8.64 -15.54 -2.13
C LEU A 25 -8.95 -14.38 -3.06
N LYS A 26 -8.19 -13.31 -2.95
CA LYS A 26 -8.40 -12.11 -3.76
C LYS A 26 -7.11 -11.28 -3.85
N LYS A 27 -6.95 -10.61 -4.99
CA LYS A 27 -5.87 -9.64 -5.21
C LYS A 27 -6.50 -8.31 -5.57
N PHE A 28 -6.08 -7.26 -4.87
CA PHE A 28 -6.42 -5.88 -5.20
C PHE A 28 -5.15 -5.11 -5.52
N GLN A 29 -5.20 -4.29 -6.55
CA GLN A 29 -4.04 -3.49 -6.94
C GLN A 29 -4.51 -2.13 -7.44
N LYS A 30 -3.78 -1.09 -7.08
CA LYS A 30 -4.05 0.26 -7.56
C LYS A 30 -2.74 0.98 -7.82
N GLU A 31 -2.63 1.55 -9.00
CA GLU A 31 -1.47 2.33 -9.39
C GLU A 31 -1.54 3.73 -8.80
N HIS A 32 -0.38 4.33 -8.59
CA HIS A 32 -0.28 5.73 -8.21
C HIS A 32 0.59 6.49 -9.21
N SER A 33 0.37 7.80 -9.29
CA SER A 33 1.07 8.66 -10.22
C SER A 33 2.54 8.82 -9.85
N GLN A 34 3.40 8.90 -10.85
CA GLN A 34 4.79 9.29 -10.68
C GLN A 34 4.94 10.70 -11.17
N ILE A 35 5.53 11.56 -10.35
CA ILE A 35 5.74 12.96 -10.67
C ILE A 35 7.19 13.13 -11.10
N VAL A 36 7.40 13.57 -12.34
CA VAL A 36 8.74 13.86 -12.85
C VAL A 36 9.01 15.36 -12.71
N THR A 37 10.00 15.73 -11.92
CA THR A 37 10.33 17.12 -11.68
C THR A 37 11.14 17.69 -12.87
N GLU A 38 11.28 19.01 -12.93
CA GLU A 38 12.09 19.68 -13.97
C GLU A 38 13.55 19.24 -13.93
N GLU A 39 14.06 18.89 -12.75
CA GLU A 39 15.42 18.39 -12.57
C GLU A 39 15.58 16.91 -12.98
N GLY A 40 14.50 16.25 -13.36
CA GLY A 40 14.51 14.84 -13.75
C GLY A 40 14.35 13.86 -12.59
N TYR A 41 14.01 14.34 -11.40
CA TYR A 41 13.70 13.46 -10.26
C TYR A 41 12.30 12.88 -10.39
N ILE A 42 12.13 11.68 -9.87
CA ILE A 42 10.82 11.02 -9.80
C ILE A 42 10.33 11.10 -8.36
N GLU A 43 9.15 11.67 -8.18
CA GLU A 43 8.52 11.82 -6.88
C GLU A 43 7.14 11.16 -6.88
N HIS A 44 6.64 10.83 -5.71
CA HIS A 44 5.30 10.29 -5.51
C HIS A 44 4.51 11.20 -4.57
N ASP A 45 3.21 11.29 -4.81
CA ASP A 45 2.30 11.95 -3.88
C ASP A 45 1.96 10.97 -2.76
N LEU A 46 2.49 11.22 -1.58
CA LEU A 46 2.29 10.33 -0.42
C LEU A 46 0.81 10.23 -0.03
N GLU A 47 0.04 11.31 -0.17
CA GLU A 47 -1.39 11.28 0.13
C GLU A 47 -2.14 10.34 -0.82
N GLU A 48 -1.79 10.36 -2.11
CA GLU A 48 -2.38 9.44 -3.08
C GLU A 48 -2.09 7.98 -2.72
N ILE A 49 -0.84 7.67 -2.37
CA ILE A 49 -0.45 6.32 -1.94
C ILE A 49 -1.25 5.90 -0.70
N TYR A 50 -1.36 6.78 0.27
CA TYR A 50 -2.10 6.52 1.49
C TYR A 50 -3.58 6.25 1.23
N GLN A 51 -4.23 7.07 0.40
CA GLN A 51 -5.64 6.88 0.07
C GLN A 51 -5.87 5.59 -0.72
N ASN A 52 -4.96 5.25 -1.62
CA ASN A 52 -5.02 3.98 -2.35
C ASN A 52 -4.91 2.80 -1.38
N LEU A 53 -4.00 2.88 -0.42
CA LEU A 53 -3.81 1.85 0.60
C LEU A 53 -5.08 1.66 1.44
N LEU A 54 -5.69 2.75 1.91
CA LEU A 54 -6.92 2.69 2.71
C LEU A 54 -8.06 2.05 1.93
N GLU A 55 -8.21 2.41 0.65
CA GLU A 55 -9.23 1.83 -0.22
C GLU A 55 -9.06 0.32 -0.36
N LEU A 56 -7.82 -0.12 -0.62
CA LEU A 56 -7.53 -1.54 -0.81
C LEU A 56 -7.69 -2.33 0.49
N ILE A 57 -7.28 -1.77 1.62
CA ILE A 57 -7.46 -2.41 2.93
C ILE A 57 -8.95 -2.56 3.23
N LYS A 58 -9.76 -1.57 2.92
CA LYS A 58 -11.20 -1.64 3.12
C LYS A 58 -11.82 -2.77 2.30
N LYS A 59 -11.43 -2.88 1.03
CA LYS A 59 -11.90 -3.97 0.17
C LYS A 59 -11.47 -5.34 0.71
N ALA A 60 -10.24 -5.46 1.18
CA ALA A 60 -9.75 -6.69 1.76
C ALA A 60 -10.48 -7.05 3.05
N SER A 61 -10.78 -6.08 3.90
CA SER A 61 -11.49 -6.33 5.16
C SER A 61 -12.95 -6.73 4.95
N ASP A 62 -13.57 -6.35 3.85
CA ASP A 62 -14.91 -6.82 3.50
C ASP A 62 -14.92 -8.33 3.19
N ILE A 63 -13.81 -8.86 2.68
CA ILE A 63 -13.65 -10.30 2.40
C ILE A 63 -13.18 -11.04 3.65
N LEU A 64 -12.27 -10.44 4.39
CA LEU A 64 -11.61 -11.05 5.53
C LEU A 64 -11.57 -10.05 6.70
N PRO A 65 -12.70 -9.91 7.45
CA PRO A 65 -12.81 -8.86 8.48
C PRO A 65 -11.88 -9.04 9.67
N ASN A 66 -11.43 -10.27 9.94
CA ASN A 66 -10.57 -10.56 11.09
C ASN A 66 -9.33 -11.33 10.66
N PRO A 67 -8.39 -10.72 9.94
CA PRO A 67 -7.17 -11.41 9.55
C PRO A 67 -6.31 -11.72 10.78
N LYS A 68 -5.66 -12.87 10.76
CA LYS A 68 -4.76 -13.27 11.84
C LYS A 68 -3.48 -12.45 11.81
N PHE A 69 -2.97 -12.17 10.62
CA PHE A 69 -1.75 -11.39 10.42
C PHE A 69 -1.89 -10.43 9.24
N ILE A 70 -1.22 -9.30 9.35
CA ILE A 70 -1.04 -8.35 8.26
C ILE A 70 0.46 -8.16 8.10
N SER A 71 0.96 -8.33 6.88
CA SER A 71 2.37 -8.11 6.54
C SER A 71 2.47 -6.97 5.53
N ILE A 72 3.45 -6.11 5.72
CA ILE A 72 3.65 -4.93 4.88
C ILE A 72 5.08 -4.95 4.34
N THR A 73 5.21 -4.78 3.02
CA THR A 73 6.48 -4.51 2.37
C THR A 73 6.41 -3.17 1.66
N ASN A 74 7.56 -2.57 1.39
CA ASN A 74 7.60 -1.25 0.79
C ASN A 74 8.68 -1.16 -0.29
N GLN A 75 8.69 -0.04 -1.01
CA GLN A 75 9.70 0.23 -2.02
C GLN A 75 11.05 0.55 -1.36
N ARG A 76 12.12 0.14 -2.04
CA ARG A 76 13.48 0.36 -1.57
C ARG A 76 13.92 1.81 -1.84
N GLU A 77 14.83 2.31 -0.98
CA GLU A 77 15.50 3.59 -1.16
C GLU A 77 14.57 4.79 -1.31
N THR A 78 13.33 4.63 -0.85
CA THR A 78 12.34 5.69 -0.85
C THR A 78 12.17 6.23 0.55
N PHE A 79 12.15 7.54 0.67
CA PHE A 79 11.93 8.18 1.95
C PHE A 79 11.04 9.41 1.77
N THR A 80 10.51 9.90 2.87
CA THR A 80 9.68 11.11 2.87
C THR A 80 10.08 12.01 4.03
N LEU A 81 9.88 13.30 3.81
CA LEU A 81 10.01 14.31 4.85
C LEU A 81 8.61 14.75 5.25
N PHE A 82 8.38 14.94 6.53
CA PHE A 82 7.09 15.35 7.01
C PHE A 82 7.21 16.42 8.09
N ASN A 83 6.14 17.19 8.28
CA ASN A 83 6.08 18.18 9.32
C ASN A 83 5.88 17.49 10.67
N GLU A 84 6.83 17.66 11.57
CA GLU A 84 6.85 17.01 12.88
C GLU A 84 5.61 17.33 13.73
N LYS A 85 5.04 18.52 13.54
CA LYS A 85 3.91 18.99 14.35
C LYS A 85 2.57 18.42 13.89
N ASN A 86 2.37 18.22 12.58
CA ASN A 86 1.08 17.77 12.06
C ASN A 86 1.15 16.48 11.23
N GLY A 87 2.35 15.89 11.05
CA GLY A 87 2.53 14.65 10.32
C GLY A 87 2.34 14.75 8.80
N LYS A 88 2.19 15.93 8.24
CA LYS A 88 1.99 16.11 6.80
C LYS A 88 3.32 16.18 6.06
N PRO A 89 3.39 15.51 4.88
CA PRO A 89 4.61 15.55 4.05
C PRO A 89 4.89 16.91 3.42
#